data_0c41bf1d24629b90b5c91eb0b3502f33
#
_entry.id   0c41bf1d24629b90b5c91eb0b3502f33
#
_cell.length_a   1.000
_cell.length_b   1.000
_cell.length_c   1.000
_cell.angle_alpha   90.00
_cell.angle_beta   90.00
_cell.angle_gamma   90.00
#
_symmetry.space_group_name_H-M   'P 1'
#
loop_
_entity.id
_entity.type
_entity.pdbx_description
1 polymer ?
#
loop_
_entity_poly.entity_id
_entity_poly.type
_entity_poly.pdbx_seq_one_letter_code
_entity_poly.pdbx_strand_id
1 'polypeptide(L)'
;MVFVPRVIDRVKNNDISRSESRSLKLDNFEKNIESLPYLLINNERKMVPDFKFINQNGELISNSDYLGKVYIVEFFFTTCTTICPIMNTNLVHIQNSFTAFPEFGIASFSINPEYDTVEVLNQYANDNGIVNPNWNLMTGNRDDIYKLANDGFNLYTAASTEFVDGFEHSGYFALVDKNGYIRCRNDQFGNPKIYYKGSVNFQEKLDSNGESEEITVLKEDLLKLLSEKNEFR
;
A
#
# COMPACT_ATOMS: atom_id res chain seq x y z
N MET A 1 56.92 11.89 -16.89
CA MET A 1 56.22 10.58 -16.94
C MET A 1 56.18 9.92 -15.57
N VAL A 2 55.53 10.54 -14.55
CA VAL A 2 55.55 10.08 -13.13
C VAL A 2 54.20 10.34 -12.45
N PHE A 3 53.06 10.21 -13.14
CA PHE A 3 51.75 10.53 -12.51
C PHE A 3 50.73 9.39 -12.45
N VAL A 4 51.00 8.21 -13.04
CA VAL A 4 50.03 7.14 -13.14
C VAL A 4 49.95 6.22 -11.90
N PRO A 5 51.04 5.89 -11.17
CA PRO A 5 50.93 4.95 -10.02
C PRO A 5 50.17 5.53 -8.81
N ARG A 6 50.26 6.85 -8.56
CA ARG A 6 49.63 7.49 -7.38
C ARG A 6 48.09 7.62 -7.47
N VAL A 7 47.55 7.65 -8.67
CA VAL A 7 46.10 7.71 -8.87
C VAL A 7 45.44 6.37 -8.66
N ILE A 8 46.12 5.28 -9.08
CA ILE A 8 45.61 3.91 -8.93
C ILE A 8 45.56 3.50 -7.43
N ASP A 9 46.57 3.88 -6.64
CA ASP A 9 46.58 3.57 -5.19
C ASP A 9 45.52 4.38 -4.41
N ARG A 10 45.20 5.60 -4.84
CA ARG A 10 44.11 6.37 -4.21
C ARG A 10 42.71 5.81 -4.52
N VAL A 11 42.50 5.28 -5.71
CA VAL A 11 41.22 4.66 -6.10
C VAL A 11 40.99 3.36 -5.34
N LYS A 12 42.03 2.53 -5.19
CA LYS A 12 41.92 1.28 -4.40
C LYS A 12 41.64 1.52 -2.92
N ASN A 13 42.28 2.50 -2.30
CA ASN A 13 42.07 2.81 -0.88
C ASN A 13 40.73 3.51 -0.59
N ASN A 14 40.12 4.21 -1.57
CA ASN A 14 38.80 4.80 -1.42
C ASN A 14 37.64 3.81 -1.64
N ASP A 15 37.82 2.76 -2.43
CA ASP A 15 36.79 1.75 -2.63
C ASP A 15 36.57 0.84 -1.42
N ILE A 16 37.61 0.56 -0.66
CA ILE A 16 37.52 -0.24 0.59
C ILE A 16 36.77 0.55 1.68
N SER A 17 37.03 1.84 1.81
CA SER A 17 36.32 2.69 2.78
C SER A 17 34.86 2.97 2.43
N ARG A 18 34.47 2.91 1.14
CA ARG A 18 33.08 3.06 0.69
C ARG A 18 32.23 1.83 0.94
N SER A 19 32.78 0.63 0.82
CA SER A 19 32.04 -0.63 1.10
C SER A 19 31.77 -0.80 2.59
N GLU A 20 32.75 -0.52 3.45
CA GLU A 20 32.58 -0.61 4.90
C GLU A 20 31.63 0.48 5.44
N SER A 21 31.69 1.71 4.89
CA SER A 21 30.75 2.77 5.28
C SER A 21 29.31 2.52 4.82
N ARG A 22 29.11 1.73 3.75
CA ARG A 22 27.78 1.32 3.29
C ARG A 22 27.19 0.21 4.14
N SER A 23 27.97 -0.79 4.49
CA SER A 23 27.51 -1.88 5.36
C SER A 23 27.21 -1.37 6.78
N LEU A 24 28.08 -0.53 7.36
CA LEU A 24 27.84 0.09 8.66
C LEU A 24 26.61 1.02 8.70
N LYS A 25 26.30 1.68 7.58
CA LYS A 25 25.06 2.50 7.46
C LYS A 25 23.81 1.63 7.33
N LEU A 26 23.89 0.52 6.60
CA LEU A 26 22.79 -0.45 6.49
C LEU A 26 22.54 -1.15 7.84
N ASP A 27 23.58 -1.64 8.51
CA ASP A 27 23.48 -2.29 9.82
C ASP A 27 22.96 -1.34 10.92
N ASN A 28 23.29 -0.04 10.85
CA ASN A 28 22.75 0.96 11.77
C ASN A 28 21.33 1.38 11.40
N PHE A 29 20.93 1.31 10.12
CA PHE A 29 19.57 1.56 9.68
C PHE A 29 18.63 0.44 10.13
N GLU A 30 19.05 -0.83 9.99
CA GLU A 30 18.29 -1.99 10.47
C GLU A 30 18.12 -2.03 12.00
N LYS A 31 19.08 -1.50 12.77
CA LYS A 31 19.00 -1.50 14.26
C LYS A 31 18.06 -0.47 14.86
N ASN A 32 17.61 0.53 14.09
CA ASN A 32 16.76 1.63 14.56
C ASN A 32 15.37 1.67 13.89
N ILE A 33 14.97 0.66 13.13
CA ILE A 33 13.62 0.60 12.57
C ILE A 33 12.68 0.17 13.71
N GLU A 34 12.01 1.13 14.32
CA GLU A 34 10.92 0.86 15.23
C GLU A 34 9.79 0.16 14.48
N SER A 35 9.40 -1.02 14.95
CA SER A 35 8.32 -1.81 14.36
C SER A 35 7.01 -1.03 14.39
N LEU A 36 6.24 -1.10 13.31
CA LEU A 36 4.92 -0.48 13.29
C LEU A 36 3.99 -1.17 14.29
N PRO A 37 3.21 -0.41 15.08
CA PRO A 37 2.19 -0.96 15.95
C PRO A 37 1.15 -1.78 15.19
N TYR A 38 0.57 -2.77 15.88
CA TYR A 38 -0.63 -3.46 15.41
C TYR A 38 -1.87 -2.65 15.77
N LEU A 39 -2.86 -2.66 14.88
CA LEU A 39 -4.19 -2.21 15.27
C LEU A 39 -4.75 -3.18 16.30
N LEU A 40 -5.10 -2.66 17.47
CA LEU A 40 -5.71 -3.44 18.55
C LEU A 40 -7.20 -3.12 18.67
N ILE A 41 -8.03 -4.16 18.70
CA ILE A 41 -9.45 -4.07 19.04
C ILE A 41 -9.68 -5.00 20.22
N ASN A 42 -10.19 -4.47 21.34
CA ASN A 42 -10.36 -5.22 22.58
C ASN A 42 -9.06 -5.92 23.07
N ASN A 43 -7.91 -5.27 22.92
CA ASN A 43 -6.57 -5.77 23.22
C ASN A 43 -6.11 -6.97 22.34
N GLU A 44 -6.81 -7.29 21.27
CA GLU A 44 -6.40 -8.31 20.30
C GLU A 44 -5.94 -7.66 19.01
N ARG A 45 -4.92 -8.25 18.36
CA ARG A 45 -4.42 -7.79 17.05
C ARG A 45 -5.50 -8.00 16.00
N LYS A 46 -5.87 -6.94 15.29
CA LYS A 46 -6.89 -7.01 14.23
C LYS A 46 -6.30 -7.64 12.98
N MET A 47 -6.84 -8.79 12.60
CA MET A 47 -6.59 -9.41 11.29
C MET A 47 -7.60 -8.92 10.26
N VAL A 48 -7.18 -8.95 8.98
CA VAL A 48 -8.09 -8.79 7.86
C VAL A 48 -9.09 -9.96 7.87
N PRO A 49 -10.40 -9.70 7.82
CA PRO A 49 -11.41 -10.77 7.72
C PRO A 49 -11.20 -11.61 6.47
N ASP A 50 -11.67 -12.85 6.52
CA ASP A 50 -11.63 -13.73 5.35
C ASP A 50 -12.42 -13.12 4.20
N PHE A 51 -11.81 -13.12 3.02
CA PHE A 51 -12.43 -12.68 1.78
C PHE A 51 -12.11 -13.65 0.63
N LYS A 52 -12.96 -13.62 -0.40
CA LYS A 52 -12.78 -14.41 -1.60
C LYS A 52 -13.51 -13.73 -2.77
N PHE A 53 -12.75 -13.13 -3.69
CA PHE A 53 -13.28 -12.33 -4.80
C PHE A 53 -12.55 -12.67 -6.10
N ILE A 54 -13.11 -12.26 -7.24
CA ILE A 54 -12.51 -12.47 -8.57
C ILE A 54 -11.73 -11.22 -8.96
N ASN A 55 -10.49 -11.39 -9.44
CA ASN A 55 -9.66 -10.27 -9.88
C ASN A 55 -9.88 -9.92 -11.36
N GLN A 56 -9.17 -8.88 -11.83
CA GLN A 56 -9.20 -8.40 -13.22
C GLN A 56 -8.78 -9.45 -14.27
N ASN A 57 -8.17 -10.56 -13.87
CA ASN A 57 -7.77 -11.66 -14.75
C ASN A 57 -8.76 -12.84 -14.72
N GLY A 58 -9.85 -12.72 -13.95
CA GLY A 58 -10.82 -13.80 -13.74
C GLY A 58 -10.35 -14.85 -12.73
N GLU A 59 -9.29 -14.59 -11.97
CA GLU A 59 -8.74 -15.49 -10.97
C GLU A 59 -9.39 -15.25 -9.61
N LEU A 60 -9.59 -16.33 -8.87
CA LEU A 60 -10.16 -16.27 -7.53
C LEU A 60 -9.06 -15.96 -6.51
N ILE A 61 -9.16 -14.82 -5.85
CA ILE A 61 -8.19 -14.29 -4.89
C ILE A 61 -8.79 -14.29 -3.47
N SER A 62 -7.98 -14.64 -2.50
CA SER A 62 -8.34 -14.72 -1.08
C SER A 62 -7.20 -14.22 -0.19
N ASN A 63 -7.40 -14.23 1.13
CA ASN A 63 -6.35 -13.90 2.11
C ASN A 63 -5.08 -14.73 1.92
N SER A 64 -5.22 -16.02 1.50
CA SER A 64 -4.05 -16.90 1.32
C SER A 64 -3.11 -16.44 0.23
N ASP A 65 -3.61 -15.71 -0.77
CA ASP A 65 -2.80 -15.16 -1.86
C ASP A 65 -1.93 -13.97 -1.41
N TYR A 66 -2.28 -13.37 -0.28
CA TYR A 66 -1.54 -12.29 0.34
C TYR A 66 -0.67 -12.72 1.53
N LEU A 67 -0.71 -13.99 1.95
CA LEU A 67 0.20 -14.47 3.00
C LEU A 67 1.65 -14.33 2.56
N GLY A 68 2.49 -13.80 3.46
CA GLY A 68 3.88 -13.49 3.17
C GLY A 68 4.11 -12.17 2.43
N LYS A 69 3.04 -11.44 2.09
CA LYS A 69 3.13 -10.13 1.42
C LYS A 69 2.74 -9.01 2.37
N VAL A 70 3.41 -7.87 2.24
CA VAL A 70 2.95 -6.59 2.77
C VAL A 70 2.11 -5.92 1.70
N TYR A 71 0.90 -5.52 2.02
CA TYR A 71 0.02 -4.97 1.01
C TYR A 71 -0.82 -3.79 1.48
N ILE A 72 -1.14 -2.93 0.52
CA ILE A 72 -2.08 -1.82 0.69
C ILE A 72 -3.48 -2.31 0.37
N VAL A 73 -4.47 -1.85 1.13
CA VAL A 73 -5.90 -2.09 0.87
C VAL A 73 -6.57 -0.76 0.54
N GLU A 74 -7.38 -0.78 -0.52
CA GLU A 74 -8.29 0.30 -0.89
C GLU A 74 -9.66 -0.22 -1.30
N PHE A 75 -10.66 0.66 -1.20
CA PHE A 75 -11.99 0.49 -1.77
C PHE A 75 -12.21 1.59 -2.81
N PHE A 76 -12.55 1.21 -4.04
CA PHE A 76 -12.62 2.09 -5.20
C PHE A 76 -13.78 1.71 -6.13
N PHE A 77 -13.98 2.45 -7.21
CA PHE A 77 -14.79 2.04 -8.35
C PHE A 77 -14.33 2.75 -9.62
N THR A 78 -14.46 2.07 -10.77
CA THR A 78 -13.87 2.56 -12.03
C THR A 78 -14.51 3.81 -12.59
N THR A 79 -15.78 4.06 -12.27
CA THR A 79 -16.55 5.23 -12.73
C THR A 79 -16.44 6.44 -11.82
N CYS A 80 -15.64 6.38 -10.76
CA CYS A 80 -15.38 7.54 -9.89
C CYS A 80 -14.61 8.62 -10.64
N THR A 81 -15.16 9.84 -10.63
CA THR A 81 -14.59 11.01 -11.33
C THR A 81 -13.88 11.97 -10.41
N THR A 82 -13.92 11.73 -9.10
CA THR A 82 -13.44 12.67 -8.07
C THR A 82 -12.10 12.24 -7.50
N ILE A 83 -12.07 11.36 -6.52
CA ILE A 83 -10.84 11.02 -5.77
C ILE A 83 -10.11 9.77 -6.27
N CYS A 84 -10.81 8.79 -6.88
CA CYS A 84 -10.17 7.56 -7.36
C CYS A 84 -9.05 7.80 -8.39
N PRO A 85 -9.14 8.76 -9.33
CA PRO A 85 -8.03 9.05 -10.24
C PRO A 85 -6.75 9.49 -9.49
N ILE A 86 -6.90 10.26 -8.41
CA ILE A 86 -5.78 10.69 -7.57
C ILE A 86 -5.23 9.50 -6.79
N MET A 87 -6.10 8.71 -6.17
CA MET A 87 -5.73 7.51 -5.42
C MET A 87 -4.95 6.52 -6.31
N ASN A 88 -5.46 6.24 -7.51
CA ASN A 88 -4.78 5.37 -8.46
C ASN A 88 -3.42 5.92 -8.89
N THR A 89 -3.31 7.23 -9.19
CA THR A 89 -2.02 7.88 -9.50
C THR A 89 -1.02 7.68 -8.36
N ASN A 90 -1.44 7.83 -7.12
CA ASN A 90 -0.62 7.62 -5.93
C ASN A 90 -0.19 6.15 -5.80
N LEU A 91 -1.09 5.19 -6.03
CA LEU A 91 -0.77 3.75 -5.96
C LEU A 91 0.16 3.31 -7.08
N VAL A 92 0.00 3.83 -8.30
CA VAL A 92 0.95 3.59 -9.42
C VAL A 92 2.33 4.17 -9.09
N HIS A 93 2.39 5.34 -8.45
CA HIS A 93 3.66 5.88 -7.96
C HIS A 93 4.32 4.97 -6.91
N ILE A 94 3.53 4.43 -5.96
CA ILE A 94 4.02 3.48 -4.97
C ILE A 94 4.47 2.19 -5.65
N GLN A 95 3.66 1.58 -6.53
CA GLN A 95 4.02 0.39 -7.31
C GLN A 95 5.40 0.54 -7.94
N ASN A 96 5.64 1.66 -8.63
CA ASN A 96 6.89 1.94 -9.33
C ASN A 96 8.09 2.12 -8.36
N SER A 97 7.82 2.57 -7.13
CA SER A 97 8.86 2.71 -6.09
C SER A 97 9.25 1.37 -5.47
N PHE A 98 8.37 0.36 -5.51
CA PHE A 98 8.55 -0.93 -4.83
C PHE A 98 8.74 -2.12 -5.78
N THR A 99 9.13 -1.89 -7.02
CA THR A 99 9.38 -2.95 -8.04
C THR A 99 10.45 -3.96 -7.62
N ALA A 100 11.36 -3.60 -6.72
CA ALA A 100 12.40 -4.49 -6.20
C ALA A 100 11.90 -5.43 -5.08
N PHE A 101 10.65 -5.30 -4.63
CA PHE A 101 10.07 -6.06 -3.53
C PHE A 101 8.97 -6.99 -4.04
N PRO A 102 9.28 -8.27 -4.35
CA PRO A 102 8.29 -9.22 -4.86
C PRO A 102 7.19 -9.56 -3.84
N GLU A 103 7.43 -9.32 -2.55
CA GLU A 103 6.47 -9.48 -1.47
C GLU A 103 5.57 -8.24 -1.24
N PHE A 104 5.68 -7.20 -2.06
CA PHE A 104 4.77 -6.07 -2.02
C PHE A 104 3.54 -6.32 -2.90
N GLY A 105 2.35 -6.00 -2.40
CA GLY A 105 1.08 -6.13 -3.12
C GLY A 105 0.10 -5.00 -2.86
N ILE A 106 -0.99 -4.99 -3.61
CA ILE A 106 -2.12 -4.07 -3.43
C ILE A 106 -3.42 -4.86 -3.63
N ALA A 107 -4.37 -4.68 -2.73
CA ALA A 107 -5.70 -5.27 -2.77
C ALA A 107 -6.74 -4.16 -2.94
N SER A 108 -7.26 -4.01 -4.15
CA SER A 108 -8.27 -3.00 -4.51
C SER A 108 -9.63 -3.67 -4.66
N PHE A 109 -10.61 -3.30 -3.84
CA PHE A 109 -11.96 -3.87 -3.86
C PHE A 109 -12.94 -2.88 -4.49
N SER A 110 -13.61 -3.30 -5.57
CA SER A 110 -14.63 -2.45 -6.20
C SER A 110 -15.92 -2.42 -5.37
N ILE A 111 -16.38 -1.21 -5.04
CA ILE A 111 -17.66 -0.99 -4.34
C ILE A 111 -18.85 -0.86 -5.31
N ASN A 112 -18.59 -0.94 -6.62
CA ASN A 112 -19.61 -0.94 -7.67
C ASN A 112 -19.54 -2.24 -8.53
N PRO A 113 -19.64 -3.42 -7.92
CA PRO A 113 -19.39 -4.68 -8.61
C PRO A 113 -20.40 -5.00 -9.72
N GLU A 114 -21.55 -4.36 -9.76
CA GLU A 114 -22.51 -4.52 -10.85
C GLU A 114 -22.04 -3.88 -12.17
N TYR A 115 -21.20 -2.85 -12.09
CA TYR A 115 -20.58 -2.22 -13.23
C TYR A 115 -19.17 -2.74 -13.46
N ASP A 116 -18.38 -2.87 -12.39
CA ASP A 116 -16.97 -3.25 -12.43
C ASP A 116 -16.83 -4.76 -12.61
N THR A 117 -17.15 -5.26 -13.82
CA THR A 117 -16.92 -6.65 -14.22
C THR A 117 -15.43 -6.95 -14.37
N VAL A 118 -15.06 -8.21 -14.54
CA VAL A 118 -13.69 -8.64 -14.81
C VAL A 118 -13.10 -7.89 -16.02
N GLU A 119 -13.88 -7.77 -17.09
CA GLU A 119 -13.47 -7.09 -18.32
C GLU A 119 -13.23 -5.59 -18.09
N VAL A 120 -14.11 -4.93 -17.33
CA VAL A 120 -13.99 -3.51 -16.97
C VAL A 120 -12.76 -3.28 -16.11
N LEU A 121 -12.53 -4.13 -15.10
CA LEU A 121 -11.36 -4.07 -14.24
C LEU A 121 -10.05 -4.34 -15.00
N ASN A 122 -10.07 -5.28 -15.95
CA ASN A 122 -8.91 -5.56 -16.81
C ASN A 122 -8.57 -4.36 -17.69
N GLN A 123 -9.58 -3.76 -18.33
CA GLN A 123 -9.38 -2.55 -19.13
C GLN A 123 -8.85 -1.39 -18.25
N TYR A 124 -9.45 -1.19 -17.07
CA TYR A 124 -9.00 -0.17 -16.11
C TYR A 124 -7.53 -0.37 -15.70
N ALA A 125 -7.12 -1.61 -15.43
CA ALA A 125 -5.73 -1.92 -15.08
C ALA A 125 -4.77 -1.53 -16.20
N ASN A 126 -5.11 -1.86 -17.45
CA ASN A 126 -4.29 -1.55 -18.63
C ASN A 126 -4.19 -0.03 -18.86
N ASP A 127 -5.31 0.68 -18.78
CA ASP A 127 -5.38 2.13 -19.05
C ASP A 127 -4.62 2.94 -17.98
N ASN A 128 -4.52 2.41 -16.77
CA ASN A 128 -3.90 3.09 -15.64
C ASN A 128 -2.48 2.61 -15.31
N GLY A 129 -1.90 1.71 -16.10
CA GLY A 129 -0.51 1.27 -15.92
C GLY A 129 -0.30 0.40 -14.67
N ILE A 130 -1.29 -0.38 -14.28
CA ILE A 130 -1.23 -1.35 -13.19
C ILE A 130 -0.49 -2.60 -13.71
N VAL A 131 0.75 -2.79 -13.26
CA VAL A 131 1.64 -3.86 -13.75
C VAL A 131 2.22 -4.74 -12.65
N ASN A 132 2.02 -4.40 -11.37
CA ASN A 132 2.47 -5.24 -10.27
C ASN A 132 1.66 -6.55 -10.26
N PRO A 133 2.27 -7.74 -10.32
CA PRO A 133 1.56 -9.03 -10.35
C PRO A 133 0.78 -9.34 -9.07
N ASN A 134 1.09 -8.65 -7.96
CA ASN A 134 0.38 -8.76 -6.69
C ASN A 134 -0.63 -7.61 -6.49
N TRP A 135 -0.93 -6.84 -7.52
CA TRP A 135 -2.02 -5.87 -7.48
C TRP A 135 -3.28 -6.48 -8.09
N ASN A 136 -4.23 -6.82 -7.24
CA ASN A 136 -5.51 -7.37 -7.66
C ASN A 136 -6.62 -6.31 -7.52
N LEU A 137 -7.26 -6.00 -8.63
CA LEU A 137 -8.53 -5.27 -8.67
C LEU A 137 -9.65 -6.29 -8.59
N MET A 138 -10.39 -6.29 -7.49
CA MET A 138 -11.31 -7.37 -7.17
C MET A 138 -12.76 -6.92 -7.22
N THR A 139 -13.62 -7.82 -7.72
CA THR A 139 -15.06 -7.66 -7.79
C THR A 139 -15.76 -8.93 -7.31
N GLY A 140 -17.06 -8.84 -6.94
CA GLY A 140 -17.82 -9.98 -6.44
C GLY A 140 -19.16 -9.58 -5.86
N ASN A 141 -19.61 -10.28 -4.83
CA ASN A 141 -20.86 -9.95 -4.16
C ASN A 141 -20.73 -8.59 -3.43
N ARG A 142 -21.67 -7.68 -3.68
CA ARG A 142 -21.67 -6.33 -3.09
C ARG A 142 -21.72 -6.35 -1.57
N ASP A 143 -22.59 -7.16 -0.99
CA ASP A 143 -22.77 -7.18 0.47
C ASP A 143 -21.52 -7.69 1.18
N ASP A 144 -20.82 -8.67 0.58
CA ASP A 144 -19.56 -9.20 1.11
C ASP A 144 -18.44 -8.13 1.01
N ILE A 145 -18.36 -7.37 -0.09
CA ILE A 145 -17.40 -6.27 -0.25
C ILE A 145 -17.69 -5.17 0.77
N TYR A 146 -18.95 -4.76 0.93
CA TYR A 146 -19.34 -3.72 1.88
C TYR A 146 -19.12 -4.15 3.32
N LYS A 147 -19.37 -5.42 3.63
CA LYS A 147 -19.07 -6.00 4.94
C LYS A 147 -17.56 -6.00 5.21
N LEU A 148 -16.74 -6.35 4.21
CA LEU A 148 -15.29 -6.28 4.33
C LEU A 148 -14.82 -4.84 4.60
N ALA A 149 -15.37 -3.85 3.87
CA ALA A 149 -15.04 -2.44 4.05
C ALA A 149 -15.44 -1.93 5.43
N ASN A 150 -16.69 -2.10 5.80
CA ASN A 150 -17.28 -1.49 6.99
C ASN A 150 -16.88 -2.22 8.28
N ASP A 151 -17.07 -3.55 8.33
CA ASP A 151 -16.80 -4.35 9.53
C ASP A 151 -15.32 -4.77 9.62
N GLY A 152 -14.69 -5.00 8.45
CA GLY A 152 -13.31 -5.45 8.35
C GLY A 152 -12.32 -4.34 8.58
N PHE A 153 -12.44 -3.29 7.82
CA PHE A 153 -11.51 -2.17 7.83
C PHE A 153 -12.06 -0.91 8.50
N ASN A 154 -13.34 -0.87 8.87
CA ASN A 154 -14.01 0.32 9.37
C ASN A 154 -13.83 1.53 8.41
N LEU A 155 -13.77 1.24 7.11
CA LEU A 155 -13.77 2.22 6.03
C LEU A 155 -15.18 2.32 5.49
N TYR A 156 -15.87 3.41 5.84
CA TYR A 156 -17.27 3.59 5.49
C TYR A 156 -17.46 3.59 3.96
N THR A 157 -18.39 2.76 3.51
CA THR A 157 -18.72 2.56 2.10
C THR A 157 -20.23 2.36 2.00
N ALA A 158 -20.89 3.16 1.16
CA ALA A 158 -22.33 3.04 0.92
C ALA A 158 -22.69 3.48 -0.50
N ALA A 159 -23.72 2.86 -1.08
CA ALA A 159 -24.39 3.44 -2.23
C ALA A 159 -25.21 4.67 -1.75
N SER A 160 -25.06 5.80 -2.40
CA SER A 160 -25.71 7.03 -2.00
C SER A 160 -26.17 7.84 -3.24
N THR A 161 -27.37 8.36 -3.20
CA THR A 161 -27.88 9.28 -4.23
C THR A 161 -27.44 10.73 -4.00
N GLU A 162 -26.75 11.02 -2.91
CA GLU A 162 -26.28 12.36 -2.56
C GLU A 162 -24.95 12.70 -3.22
N PHE A 163 -24.18 11.69 -3.65
CA PHE A 163 -22.90 11.86 -4.34
C PHE A 163 -23.07 11.83 -5.85
N VAL A 164 -22.29 12.63 -6.55
CA VAL A 164 -22.32 12.75 -8.03
C VAL A 164 -22.12 11.39 -8.70
N ASP A 165 -21.25 10.54 -8.12
CA ASP A 165 -20.88 9.22 -8.64
C ASP A 165 -21.73 8.08 -8.06
N GLY A 166 -22.71 8.39 -7.20
CA GLY A 166 -23.65 7.42 -6.64
C GLY A 166 -23.11 6.58 -5.48
N PHE A 167 -21.89 6.85 -4.99
CA PHE A 167 -21.22 6.08 -3.93
C PHE A 167 -20.46 7.01 -2.99
N GLU A 168 -20.46 6.64 -1.71
CA GLU A 168 -19.62 7.25 -0.69
C GLU A 168 -18.45 6.31 -0.38
N HIS A 169 -17.22 6.83 -0.44
CA HIS A 169 -16.04 6.11 -0.03
C HIS A 169 -15.01 7.05 0.63
N SER A 170 -14.21 6.47 1.51
CA SER A 170 -13.42 7.25 2.46
C SER A 170 -12.18 7.92 1.89
N GLY A 171 -11.68 7.52 0.71
CA GLY A 171 -10.43 8.04 0.13
C GLY A 171 -9.16 7.66 0.88
N TYR A 172 -9.20 6.59 1.69
CA TYR A 172 -8.11 6.14 2.52
C TYR A 172 -7.54 4.79 2.11
N PHE A 173 -6.26 4.58 2.45
CA PHE A 173 -5.57 3.30 2.35
C PHE A 173 -5.36 2.71 3.74
N ALA A 174 -5.45 1.38 3.85
CA ALA A 174 -5.00 0.62 5.01
C ALA A 174 -3.76 -0.19 4.66
N LEU A 175 -2.91 -0.48 5.66
CA LEU A 175 -1.68 -1.22 5.50
C LEU A 175 -1.75 -2.54 6.26
N VAL A 176 -1.40 -3.64 5.59
CA VAL A 176 -1.46 -5.00 6.12
C VAL A 176 -0.09 -5.66 6.02
N ASP A 177 0.31 -6.37 7.07
CA ASP A 177 1.59 -7.07 7.14
C ASP A 177 1.55 -8.48 6.53
N LYS A 178 2.72 -9.13 6.49
CA LYS A 178 2.94 -10.47 5.93
C LYS A 178 2.09 -11.58 6.58
N ASN A 179 1.57 -11.34 7.78
CA ASN A 179 0.74 -12.28 8.53
C ASN A 179 -0.77 -11.96 8.43
N GLY A 180 -1.15 -10.92 7.69
CA GLY A 180 -2.54 -10.50 7.53
C GLY A 180 -3.07 -9.61 8.65
N TYR A 181 -2.19 -9.02 9.49
CA TYR A 181 -2.59 -8.07 10.51
C TYR A 181 -2.60 -6.64 9.99
N ILE A 182 -3.62 -5.87 10.36
CA ILE A 182 -3.68 -4.44 10.07
C ILE A 182 -2.68 -3.71 10.95
N ARG A 183 -1.84 -2.89 10.32
CA ARG A 183 -0.79 -2.13 10.98
C ARG A 183 -1.14 -0.65 10.98
N CYS A 184 -0.68 0.08 11.97
CA CYS A 184 -0.98 1.49 12.13
C CYS A 184 0.25 2.26 12.63
N ARG A 185 0.19 3.59 12.55
CA ARG A 185 1.11 4.47 13.28
C ARG A 185 0.47 4.93 14.59
N ASN A 186 1.27 5.44 15.50
CA ASN A 186 0.75 6.31 16.56
C ASN A 186 0.87 7.76 16.12
N ASP A 187 -0.15 8.55 16.43
CA ASP A 187 -0.09 10.01 16.34
C ASP A 187 0.78 10.59 17.47
N GLN A 188 0.96 11.91 17.48
CA GLN A 188 1.75 12.61 18.50
C GLN A 188 1.21 12.46 19.92
N PHE A 189 -0.02 11.97 20.09
CA PHE A 189 -0.67 11.73 21.38
C PHE A 189 -0.70 10.26 21.77
N GLY A 190 -0.14 9.36 20.91
CA GLY A 190 -0.12 7.92 21.12
C GLY A 190 -1.38 7.19 20.63
N ASN A 191 -2.33 7.87 19.97
CA ASN A 191 -3.49 7.21 19.41
C ASN A 191 -3.16 6.52 18.09
N PRO A 192 -3.78 5.36 17.76
CA PRO A 192 -3.54 4.68 16.52
C PRO A 192 -4.07 5.49 15.32
N LYS A 193 -3.17 5.82 14.39
CA LYS A 193 -3.51 6.34 13.07
C LYS A 193 -3.50 5.18 12.08
N ILE A 194 -4.71 4.67 11.76
CA ILE A 194 -4.90 3.40 11.04
C ILE A 194 -4.75 3.60 9.53
N TYR A 195 -5.22 4.75 9.02
CA TYR A 195 -5.36 5.00 7.59
C TYR A 195 -4.40 6.07 7.09
N TYR A 196 -4.09 5.96 5.81
CA TYR A 196 -3.30 6.93 5.06
C TYR A 196 -4.18 7.57 4.01
N LYS A 197 -4.19 8.90 3.97
CA LYS A 197 -4.99 9.64 2.99
C LYS A 197 -4.47 9.38 1.58
N GLY A 198 -5.29 8.73 0.76
CA GLY A 198 -5.01 8.42 -0.64
C GLY A 198 -5.48 9.50 -1.62
N SER A 199 -6.38 10.37 -1.19
CA SER A 199 -7.06 11.38 -2.02
C SER A 199 -6.27 12.68 -2.20
N VAL A 200 -5.09 12.83 -1.61
CA VAL A 200 -4.19 13.98 -1.84
C VAL A 200 -3.04 13.55 -2.73
N ASN A 201 -2.82 14.27 -3.83
CA ASN A 201 -1.77 13.96 -4.79
C ASN A 201 -0.38 14.15 -4.16
N PHE A 202 0.46 13.10 -4.22
CA PHE A 202 1.80 13.12 -3.63
C PHE A 202 2.72 14.19 -4.22
N GLN A 203 2.49 14.64 -5.47
CA GLN A 203 3.28 15.68 -6.12
C GLN A 203 2.87 17.08 -5.66
N GLU A 204 1.60 17.30 -5.41
CA GLU A 204 1.05 18.59 -5.01
C GLU A 204 1.29 18.91 -3.53
N LYS A 205 1.53 17.86 -2.71
CA LYS A 205 1.82 17.94 -1.27
C LYS A 205 0.66 18.40 -0.38
N LEU A 206 -0.23 19.22 -0.90
CA LEU A 206 -1.42 19.74 -0.22
C LEU A 206 -2.61 19.66 -1.18
N ASP A 207 -3.79 19.42 -0.65
CA ASP A 207 -5.03 19.56 -1.40
C ASP A 207 -5.58 21.00 -1.32
N SER A 208 -6.73 21.24 -1.97
CA SER A 208 -7.40 22.53 -1.96
C SER A 208 -7.87 23.00 -0.57
N ASN A 209 -7.95 22.09 0.40
CA ASN A 209 -8.33 22.37 1.79
C ASN A 209 -7.12 22.57 2.69
N GLY A 210 -5.88 22.46 2.16
CA GLY A 210 -4.64 22.57 2.90
C GLY A 210 -4.26 21.29 3.66
N GLU A 211 -4.86 20.14 3.31
CA GLU A 211 -4.51 18.85 3.91
C GLU A 211 -3.29 18.23 3.23
N SER A 212 -2.35 17.75 4.05
CA SER A 212 -1.09 17.19 3.55
C SER A 212 -1.25 15.79 2.95
N GLU A 213 -0.41 15.48 1.94
CA GLU A 213 -0.28 14.13 1.42
C GLU A 213 0.30 13.17 2.47
N GLU A 214 -0.08 11.91 2.41
CA GLU A 214 0.40 10.86 3.30
C GLU A 214 1.07 9.69 2.58
N ILE A 215 1.30 9.84 1.28
CA ILE A 215 1.94 8.80 0.45
C ILE A 215 3.42 8.64 0.81
N THR A 216 4.10 9.73 1.14
CA THR A 216 5.49 9.69 1.63
C THR A 216 5.59 8.86 2.92
N VAL A 217 4.68 9.10 3.86
CA VAL A 217 4.59 8.40 5.15
C VAL A 217 4.23 6.92 4.95
N LEU A 218 3.26 6.64 4.08
CA LEU A 218 2.88 5.26 3.73
C LEU A 218 4.05 4.47 3.13
N LYS A 219 4.86 5.08 2.26
CA LYS A 219 6.06 4.44 1.69
C LYS A 219 7.12 4.13 2.74
N GLU A 220 7.33 5.00 3.72
CA GLU A 220 8.23 4.73 4.84
C GLU A 220 7.77 3.53 5.67
N ASP A 221 6.46 3.42 5.92
CA ASP A 221 5.89 2.34 6.71
C ASP A 221 5.85 1.01 5.95
N LEU A 222 5.63 1.06 4.63
CA LEU A 222 5.82 -0.10 3.75
C LEU A 222 7.24 -0.65 3.86
N LEU A 223 8.27 0.21 3.80
CA LEU A 223 9.67 -0.21 3.93
C LEU A 223 9.94 -0.87 5.28
N LYS A 224 9.38 -0.35 6.38
CA LYS A 224 9.52 -0.96 7.70
C LYS A 224 8.95 -2.37 7.71
N LEU A 225 7.72 -2.57 7.24
CA LEU A 225 7.06 -3.88 7.23
C LEU A 225 7.74 -4.86 6.28
N LEU A 226 8.21 -4.41 5.11
CA LEU A 226 8.97 -5.25 4.19
C LEU A 226 10.29 -5.73 4.80
N SER A 227 10.91 -4.90 5.66
CA SER A 227 12.14 -5.23 6.37
C SER A 227 11.91 -6.11 7.61
N GLU A 228 10.68 -6.21 8.13
CA GLU A 228 10.36 -7.09 9.25
C GLU A 228 10.54 -8.56 8.84
N LYS A 229 11.19 -9.34 9.69
CA LYS A 229 11.34 -10.80 9.51
C LYS A 229 9.97 -11.46 9.64
N ASN A 230 9.68 -12.43 8.77
CA ASN A 230 8.47 -13.23 8.90
C ASN A 230 8.49 -14.00 10.23
N GLU A 231 7.53 -13.72 11.09
CA GLU A 231 7.26 -14.53 12.28
C GLU A 231 6.36 -15.72 11.92
N PHE A 232 6.70 -16.47 10.85
CA PHE A 232 6.04 -17.75 10.61
C PHE A 232 6.42 -18.70 11.73
N ARG A 233 5.48 -18.98 12.59
CA ARG A 233 5.46 -20.16 13.45
C ARG A 233 4.61 -21.25 12.85
#